data_f36f5624f4de45899fbc7e9c6290d6ab
#
_entry.id   f36f5624f4de45899fbc7e9c6290d6ab
#
_cell.length_a   1.000
_cell.length_b   1.000
_cell.length_c   1.000
_cell.angle_alpha   90.00
_cell.angle_beta   90.00
_cell.angle_gamma   90.00
#
_symmetry.space_group_name_H-M   'P 1'
#
loop_
_entity.id
_entity.type
_entity.pdbx_description
1 polymer ?
#
loop_
_entity_poly.entity_id
_entity_poly.type
_entity_poly.pdbx_seq_one_letter_code
_entity_poly.pdbx_strand_id
1 'polypeptide(L)'
;MEGKTETFIKTSVDDNGMWLLTVPAGSTGDETVVVVVRRVEECRYGSEDSPGAYLSITSSLTLYGDGQGTPQTIVAKFVPGTVELFSVEFMLKEFLPRGRGVGSWIMQQMVLWTRSLPPETLVGRIDISSVDEKNIHNLIRRSRLWRGLGFRFPPGETSSMPLRADELQLPRGRCSTLRVEPLVSAVRQLEDCYRGLQEKIVQLEGKKRSQKQLITSLQNRPFYHLLHRKGGQLPDEKC
;
A
#
# COMPACT_ATOMS: atom_id res chain seq x y z
N MET A 1 -10.25 -26.91 -39.29
CA MET A 1 -11.10 -26.65 -38.13
C MET A 1 -10.16 -26.20 -37.02
N GLU A 2 -10.05 -24.89 -36.82
CA GLU A 2 -9.27 -24.34 -35.69
C GLU A 2 -10.12 -24.49 -34.41
N GLY A 3 -9.74 -25.45 -33.57
CA GLY A 3 -10.35 -25.65 -32.28
C GLY A 3 -10.11 -24.42 -31.43
N LYS A 4 -11.15 -23.64 -31.12
CA LYS A 4 -11.13 -22.60 -30.11
C LYS A 4 -10.84 -23.28 -28.77
N THR A 5 -9.62 -23.12 -28.27
CA THR A 5 -9.24 -23.52 -26.92
C THR A 5 -9.95 -22.54 -25.97
N GLU A 6 -11.05 -22.94 -25.35
CA GLU A 6 -11.67 -22.15 -24.31
C GLU A 6 -10.79 -22.19 -23.09
N THR A 7 -10.23 -21.07 -22.76
CA THR A 7 -9.39 -20.89 -21.57
C THR A 7 -10.29 -20.42 -20.43
N PHE A 8 -10.49 -21.24 -19.41
CA PHE A 8 -11.19 -20.83 -18.20
C PHE A 8 -10.25 -19.99 -17.33
N ILE A 9 -10.65 -18.76 -17.05
CA ILE A 9 -9.94 -17.88 -16.13
C ILE A 9 -10.72 -17.87 -14.83
N LYS A 10 -10.12 -18.40 -13.76
CA LYS A 10 -10.63 -18.24 -12.40
C LYS A 10 -9.85 -17.12 -11.74
N THR A 11 -10.51 -15.98 -11.52
CA THR A 11 -9.94 -14.87 -10.74
C THR A 11 -10.39 -15.04 -9.31
N SER A 12 -9.47 -15.30 -8.39
CA SER A 12 -9.73 -15.20 -6.96
C SER A 12 -9.26 -13.85 -6.46
N VAL A 13 -10.20 -12.99 -6.11
CA VAL A 13 -9.92 -11.80 -5.30
C VAL A 13 -10.25 -12.21 -3.87
N ASP A 14 -9.23 -12.54 -3.12
CA ASP A 14 -9.39 -12.79 -1.70
C ASP A 14 -9.56 -11.44 -1.00
N ASP A 15 -10.54 -11.30 -0.10
CA ASP A 15 -10.71 -10.08 0.73
C ASP A 15 -9.44 -9.76 1.52
N ASN A 16 -8.61 -10.76 1.79
CA ASN A 16 -7.28 -10.64 2.36
C ASN A 16 -6.20 -10.15 1.36
N GLY A 17 -6.55 -9.99 0.09
CA GLY A 17 -5.64 -9.54 -0.97
C GLY A 17 -5.58 -8.02 -1.15
N MET A 18 -6.11 -7.24 -0.23
CA MET A 18 -6.03 -5.78 -0.27
C MET A 18 -5.44 -5.22 1.02
N TRP A 19 -4.43 -4.34 0.86
CA TRP A 19 -3.73 -3.74 2.00
C TRP A 19 -3.66 -2.23 1.86
N LEU A 20 -3.65 -1.56 3.01
CA LEU A 20 -3.27 -0.17 3.14
C LEU A 20 -1.84 -0.11 3.69
N LEU A 21 -0.95 0.49 2.92
CA LEU A 21 0.42 0.76 3.34
C LEU A 21 0.53 2.23 3.71
N THR A 22 0.87 2.51 4.95
CA THR A 22 1.21 3.86 5.39
C THR A 22 2.73 3.97 5.45
N VAL A 23 3.27 4.82 4.60
CA VAL A 23 4.70 5.11 4.53
C VAL A 23 4.94 6.40 5.31
N PRO A 24 5.58 6.35 6.47
CA PRO A 24 5.78 7.54 7.31
C PRO A 24 6.63 8.58 6.59
N ALA A 25 6.46 9.83 6.97
CA ALA A 25 7.30 10.94 6.51
C ALA A 25 8.79 10.64 6.70
N GLY A 26 9.62 11.04 5.76
CA GLY A 26 11.07 10.90 5.87
C GLY A 26 11.67 11.97 6.77
N SER A 27 12.96 11.82 7.09
CA SER A 27 13.74 12.84 7.81
C SER A 27 13.89 14.17 7.04
N THR A 28 13.56 14.18 5.77
CA THR A 28 13.65 15.33 4.84
C THR A 28 12.38 16.18 4.80
N GLY A 29 11.40 15.94 5.69
CA GLY A 29 10.16 16.73 5.73
C GLY A 29 9.10 16.30 4.71
N ASP A 30 9.31 15.19 4.03
CA ASP A 30 8.32 14.63 3.10
C ASP A 30 7.05 14.20 3.86
N GLU A 31 5.92 14.32 3.20
CA GLU A 31 4.63 13.92 3.76
C GLU A 31 4.50 12.39 3.92
N THR A 32 3.60 11.98 4.80
CA THR A 32 3.17 10.59 4.92
C THR A 32 2.41 10.20 3.65
N VAL A 33 2.84 9.11 3.00
CA VAL A 33 2.19 8.60 1.79
C VAL A 33 1.37 7.37 2.13
N VAL A 34 0.17 7.32 1.58
CA VAL A 34 -0.73 6.18 1.71
C VAL A 34 -0.83 5.47 0.36
N VAL A 35 -0.62 4.17 0.36
CA VAL A 35 -0.68 3.34 -0.84
C VAL A 35 -1.66 2.20 -0.60
N VAL A 36 -2.65 2.08 -1.48
CA VAL A 36 -3.52 0.90 -1.51
C VAL A 36 -2.87 -0.13 -2.42
N VAL A 37 -2.76 -1.36 -1.95
CA VAL A 37 -2.24 -2.48 -2.73
C VAL A 37 -3.31 -3.53 -2.89
N ARG A 38 -3.52 -3.98 -4.11
CA ARG A 38 -4.43 -5.07 -4.46
C ARG A 38 -3.65 -6.24 -5.06
N ARG A 39 -3.89 -7.44 -4.54
CA ARG A 39 -3.40 -8.69 -5.12
C ARG A 39 -4.51 -9.37 -5.91
N VAL A 40 -4.18 -9.85 -7.09
CA VAL A 40 -5.07 -10.66 -7.92
C VAL A 40 -4.30 -11.90 -8.36
N GLU A 41 -4.93 -13.06 -8.24
CA GLU A 41 -4.43 -14.31 -8.79
C GLU A 41 -5.35 -14.78 -9.90
N GLU A 42 -4.78 -15.03 -11.06
CA GLU A 42 -5.47 -15.58 -12.22
C GLU A 42 -4.91 -16.96 -12.55
N CYS A 43 -5.77 -17.96 -12.49
CA CYS A 43 -5.43 -19.32 -12.90
C CYS A 43 -6.01 -19.55 -14.28
N ARG A 44 -5.17 -20.00 -15.22
CA ARG A 44 -5.58 -20.46 -16.53
C ARG A 44 -5.46 -21.98 -16.58
N TYR A 45 -6.51 -22.62 -17.01
CA TYR A 45 -6.59 -24.08 -17.13
C TYR A 45 -6.52 -24.49 -18.61
N GLY A 46 -6.02 -25.70 -18.87
CA GLY A 46 -6.05 -26.29 -20.19
C GLY A 46 -7.47 -26.66 -20.64
N SER A 47 -7.58 -27.09 -21.90
CA SER A 47 -8.85 -27.48 -22.52
C SER A 47 -9.56 -28.61 -21.74
N GLU A 48 -10.85 -28.84 -22.09
CA GLU A 48 -11.69 -29.90 -21.50
C GLU A 48 -11.09 -31.31 -21.53
N ASP A 49 -10.17 -31.56 -22.49
CA ASP A 49 -9.50 -32.85 -22.66
C ASP A 49 -8.44 -33.16 -21.60
N SER A 50 -8.07 -32.16 -20.78
CA SER A 50 -7.13 -32.33 -19.66
C SER A 50 -7.61 -31.55 -18.42
N PRO A 51 -8.72 -31.99 -17.84
CA PRO A 51 -9.27 -31.30 -16.67
C PRO A 51 -8.28 -31.37 -15.47
N GLY A 52 -7.90 -30.21 -14.97
CA GLY A 52 -7.00 -30.08 -13.80
C GLY A 52 -5.54 -29.73 -14.10
N ALA A 53 -5.13 -29.70 -15.37
CA ALA A 53 -3.79 -29.21 -15.71
C ALA A 53 -3.76 -27.69 -15.73
N TYR A 54 -3.00 -27.07 -14.81
CA TYR A 54 -2.74 -25.64 -14.84
C TYR A 54 -1.88 -25.29 -16.03
N LEU A 55 -2.34 -24.40 -16.91
CA LEU A 55 -1.50 -23.80 -17.94
C LEU A 55 -0.60 -22.70 -17.38
N SER A 56 -1.16 -21.88 -16.47
CA SER A 56 -0.37 -20.87 -15.76
C SER A 56 -1.15 -20.31 -14.58
N ILE A 57 -0.40 -19.83 -13.58
CA ILE A 57 -0.92 -19.00 -12.48
C ILE A 57 -0.20 -17.65 -12.53
N THR A 58 -0.96 -16.58 -12.58
CA THR A 58 -0.40 -15.22 -12.56
C THR A 58 -0.79 -14.57 -11.25
N SER A 59 0.20 -14.10 -10.48
CA SER A 59 -0.02 -13.27 -9.30
C SER A 59 0.40 -11.84 -9.62
N SER A 60 -0.51 -10.89 -9.45
CA SER A 60 -0.25 -9.48 -9.70
C SER A 60 -0.51 -8.66 -8.43
N LEU A 61 0.40 -7.70 -8.15
CA LEU A 61 0.24 -6.67 -7.13
C LEU A 61 0.09 -5.33 -7.81
N THR A 62 -1.07 -4.70 -7.66
CA THR A 62 -1.33 -3.36 -8.20
C THR A 62 -1.32 -2.34 -7.08
N LEU A 63 -0.50 -1.31 -7.24
CA LEU A 63 -0.32 -0.22 -6.29
C LEU A 63 -1.04 1.02 -6.80
N TYR A 64 -1.87 1.59 -5.94
CA TYR A 64 -2.62 2.81 -6.18
C TYR A 64 -2.10 3.88 -5.22
N GLY A 65 -1.57 4.97 -5.75
CA GLY A 65 -1.17 6.15 -4.98
C GLY A 65 -2.35 7.09 -4.71
N ASP A 66 -2.05 8.31 -4.38
CA ASP A 66 -2.96 9.42 -3.99
C ASP A 66 -3.93 9.94 -5.08
N GLY A 67 -4.19 9.15 -6.10
CA GLY A 67 -5.24 9.41 -7.10
C GLY A 67 -4.81 10.14 -8.36
N GLN A 68 -3.58 10.63 -8.46
CA GLN A 68 -3.11 11.37 -9.65
C GLN A 68 -2.23 10.54 -10.62
N GLY A 69 -1.79 9.36 -10.22
CA GLY A 69 -0.88 8.52 -11.01
C GLY A 69 -1.53 7.28 -11.60
N THR A 70 -1.00 6.81 -12.75
CA THR A 70 -1.33 5.47 -13.27
C THR A 70 -0.90 4.41 -12.25
N PRO A 71 -1.77 3.47 -11.88
CA PRO A 71 -1.41 2.37 -11.00
C PRO A 71 -0.16 1.63 -11.51
N GLN A 72 0.65 1.14 -10.59
CA GLN A 72 1.79 0.30 -10.93
C GLN A 72 1.45 -1.15 -10.63
N THR A 73 1.58 -2.03 -11.62
CA THR A 73 1.34 -3.46 -11.45
C THR A 73 2.67 -4.22 -11.56
N ILE A 74 2.90 -5.09 -10.59
CA ILE A 74 4.03 -6.01 -10.55
C ILE A 74 3.47 -7.41 -10.66
N VAL A 75 4.04 -8.21 -11.56
CA VAL A 75 3.49 -9.51 -11.96
C VAL A 75 4.52 -10.60 -11.72
N ALA A 76 4.07 -11.73 -11.21
CA ALA A 76 4.79 -13.00 -11.25
C ALA A 76 3.91 -14.04 -11.96
N LYS A 77 4.52 -14.85 -12.82
CA LYS A 77 3.82 -15.87 -13.60
C LYS A 77 4.47 -17.22 -13.38
N PHE A 78 3.68 -18.17 -12.92
CA PHE A 78 4.04 -19.57 -12.87
C PHE A 78 3.52 -20.27 -14.11
N VAL A 79 4.37 -21.07 -14.73
CA VAL A 79 4.02 -22.14 -15.67
C VAL A 79 4.61 -23.44 -15.12
N PRO A 80 4.08 -24.62 -15.44
CA PRO A 80 4.56 -25.87 -14.85
C PRO A 80 6.08 -26.00 -14.87
N GLY A 81 6.66 -26.08 -13.67
CA GLY A 81 8.11 -26.20 -13.46
C GLY A 81 8.90 -24.90 -13.37
N THR A 82 8.33 -23.74 -13.78
CA THR A 82 9.06 -22.47 -13.74
C THR A 82 8.19 -21.32 -13.28
N VAL A 83 8.81 -20.32 -12.62
CA VAL A 83 8.18 -19.04 -12.29
C VAL A 83 9.05 -17.89 -12.78
N GLU A 84 8.41 -16.96 -13.44
CA GLU A 84 9.04 -15.72 -13.90
C GLU A 84 8.56 -14.57 -13.03
N LEU A 85 9.50 -13.86 -12.43
CA LEU A 85 9.23 -12.63 -11.69
C LEU A 85 9.36 -11.46 -12.68
N PHE A 86 8.26 -11.11 -13.33
CA PHE A 86 8.25 -10.00 -14.27
C PHE A 86 8.33 -8.68 -13.54
N SER A 87 9.51 -8.14 -13.52
CA SER A 87 9.71 -6.75 -13.17
C SER A 87 10.51 -6.05 -14.26
N VAL A 88 9.98 -6.02 -15.47
CA VAL A 88 10.56 -5.21 -16.55
C VAL A 88 10.66 -3.74 -16.11
N GLU A 89 9.86 -3.33 -15.12
CA GLU A 89 9.92 -2.02 -14.51
C GLU A 89 9.75 -2.09 -12.98
N PHE A 90 10.62 -2.82 -12.28
CA PHE A 90 10.66 -2.70 -10.81
C PHE A 90 11.29 -1.35 -10.39
N MET A 91 11.03 -0.32 -11.17
CA MET A 91 11.25 1.05 -10.74
C MET A 91 9.96 1.56 -10.15
N LEU A 92 9.94 1.71 -8.83
CA LEU A 92 8.84 2.40 -8.18
C LEU A 92 8.62 3.74 -8.89
N LYS A 93 7.38 3.97 -9.36
CA LYS A 93 7.00 5.24 -9.98
C LYS A 93 7.25 6.39 -9.01
N GLU A 94 7.31 7.60 -9.52
CA GLU A 94 7.68 8.79 -8.75
C GLU A 94 6.78 9.04 -7.53
N PHE A 95 5.51 8.63 -7.60
CA PHE A 95 4.59 8.76 -6.47
C PHE A 95 4.87 7.79 -5.30
N LEU A 96 5.75 6.80 -5.51
CA LEU A 96 6.11 5.83 -4.46
C LEU A 96 7.44 6.23 -3.82
N PRO A 97 7.46 6.47 -2.51
CA PRO A 97 8.66 6.91 -1.82
C PRO A 97 9.74 5.82 -1.86
N ARG A 98 10.87 6.15 -2.48
CA ARG A 98 12.02 5.26 -2.62
C ARG A 98 12.77 5.13 -1.29
N GLY A 99 13.30 3.94 -1.02
CA GLY A 99 14.13 3.68 0.16
C GLY A 99 13.37 3.55 1.48
N ARG A 100 12.04 3.61 1.47
CA ARG A 100 11.19 3.53 2.66
C ARG A 100 10.52 2.17 2.87
N GLY A 101 11.05 1.11 2.24
CA GLY A 101 10.62 -0.26 2.46
C GLY A 101 9.50 -0.78 1.56
N VAL A 102 8.81 0.08 0.79
CA VAL A 102 7.72 -0.34 -0.12
C VAL A 102 8.16 -1.45 -1.06
N GLY A 103 9.28 -1.25 -1.78
CA GLY A 103 9.82 -2.27 -2.69
C GLY A 103 10.20 -3.57 -1.98
N SER A 104 10.75 -3.49 -0.78
CA SER A 104 11.07 -4.69 0.02
C SER A 104 9.81 -5.43 0.44
N TRP A 105 8.76 -4.72 0.82
CA TRP A 105 7.48 -5.34 1.17
C TRP A 105 6.82 -6.02 -0.04
N ILE A 106 6.82 -5.36 -1.22
CA ILE A 106 6.31 -5.96 -2.46
C ILE A 106 7.05 -7.26 -2.77
N MET A 107 8.39 -7.22 -2.73
CA MET A 107 9.20 -8.41 -2.97
C MET A 107 8.97 -9.49 -1.93
N GLN A 108 8.72 -9.12 -0.67
CA GLN A 108 8.31 -10.08 0.36
C GLN A 108 7.01 -10.80 -0.03
N GLN A 109 6.00 -10.08 -0.53
CA GLN A 109 4.75 -10.69 -0.98
C GLN A 109 4.98 -11.63 -2.18
N MET A 110 5.79 -11.21 -3.14
CA MET A 110 6.13 -12.05 -4.31
C MET A 110 6.91 -13.31 -3.90
N VAL A 111 7.87 -13.19 -3.01
CA VAL A 111 8.62 -14.36 -2.48
C VAL A 111 7.71 -15.30 -1.73
N LEU A 112 6.82 -14.80 -0.86
CA LEU A 112 5.87 -15.64 -0.13
C LEU A 112 4.96 -16.41 -1.08
N TRP A 113 4.47 -15.75 -2.12
CA TRP A 113 3.67 -16.42 -3.16
C TRP A 113 4.50 -17.46 -3.93
N THR A 114 5.71 -17.12 -4.38
CA THR A 114 6.57 -18.07 -5.11
C THR A 114 6.91 -19.29 -4.26
N ARG A 115 7.16 -19.11 -2.97
CA ARG A 115 7.44 -20.22 -2.03
C ARG A 115 6.21 -21.07 -1.70
N SER A 116 5.00 -20.62 -2.03
CA SER A 116 3.78 -21.44 -1.94
C SER A 116 3.60 -22.39 -3.15
N LEU A 117 4.39 -22.20 -4.21
CA LEU A 117 4.45 -23.11 -5.36
C LEU A 117 5.26 -24.37 -4.99
N PRO A 118 5.22 -25.43 -5.83
CA PRO A 118 6.07 -26.61 -5.61
C PRO A 118 7.53 -26.23 -5.39
N PRO A 119 8.22 -26.79 -4.38
CA PRO A 119 9.56 -26.34 -3.98
C PRO A 119 10.63 -26.50 -5.06
N GLU A 120 10.44 -27.47 -5.95
CA GLU A 120 11.30 -27.73 -7.12
C GLU A 120 11.13 -26.72 -8.26
N THR A 121 10.11 -25.85 -8.21
CA THR A 121 9.87 -24.83 -9.23
C THR A 121 11.12 -23.94 -9.41
N LEU A 122 11.58 -23.83 -10.64
CA LEU A 122 12.71 -22.97 -10.98
C LEU A 122 12.24 -21.52 -11.10
N VAL A 123 12.94 -20.64 -10.43
CA VAL A 123 12.77 -19.19 -10.56
C VAL A 123 13.64 -18.72 -11.73
N GLY A 124 13.01 -18.03 -12.68
CA GLY A 124 13.69 -17.48 -13.85
C GLY A 124 14.84 -16.54 -13.50
N ARG A 125 15.76 -16.37 -14.42
CA ARG A 125 16.89 -15.44 -14.26
C ARG A 125 16.39 -14.02 -14.14
N ILE A 126 17.11 -13.23 -13.37
CA ILE A 126 16.92 -11.77 -13.26
C ILE A 126 18.05 -11.11 -14.01
N ASP A 127 17.72 -10.19 -14.91
CA ASP A 127 18.67 -9.35 -15.61
C ASP A 127 18.69 -7.96 -14.99
N ILE A 128 19.89 -7.51 -14.59
CA ILE A 128 20.10 -6.13 -14.14
C ILE A 128 20.23 -5.27 -15.40
N SER A 129 19.22 -4.42 -15.61
CA SER A 129 19.16 -3.57 -16.80
C SER A 129 20.34 -2.61 -16.90
N SER A 130 20.90 -2.47 -18.10
CA SER A 130 21.94 -1.48 -18.44
C SER A 130 21.49 -0.01 -18.23
N VAL A 131 20.20 0.26 -18.18
CA VAL A 131 19.66 1.59 -17.83
C VAL A 131 20.12 2.03 -16.44
N ASP A 132 20.39 1.08 -15.54
CA ASP A 132 20.89 1.37 -14.19
C ASP A 132 22.36 1.72 -14.14
N GLU A 133 23.13 1.40 -15.17
CA GLU A 133 24.56 1.74 -15.25
C GLU A 133 24.77 3.25 -15.24
N LYS A 134 23.79 4.03 -15.69
CA LYS A 134 23.80 5.50 -15.63
C LYS A 134 23.70 6.05 -14.21
N ASN A 135 23.22 5.25 -13.25
CA ASN A 135 23.08 5.65 -11.85
C ASN A 135 23.56 4.54 -10.91
N ILE A 136 24.81 4.66 -10.50
CA ILE A 136 25.48 3.70 -9.61
C ILE A 136 24.69 3.42 -8.31
N HIS A 137 23.99 4.39 -7.77
CA HIS A 137 23.18 4.20 -6.57
C HIS A 137 21.98 3.30 -6.82
N ASN A 138 21.39 3.36 -8.01
CA ASN A 138 20.30 2.45 -8.41
C ASN A 138 20.83 1.05 -8.60
N LEU A 139 21.95 0.89 -9.28
CA LEU A 139 22.61 -0.40 -9.50
C LEU A 139 22.94 -1.08 -8.16
N ILE A 140 23.55 -0.36 -7.22
CA ILE A 140 23.87 -0.88 -5.90
C ILE A 140 22.61 -1.31 -5.13
N ARG A 141 21.54 -0.49 -5.17
CA ARG A 141 20.27 -0.82 -4.49
C ARG A 141 19.62 -2.07 -5.06
N ARG A 142 19.56 -2.19 -6.39
CA ARG A 142 19.00 -3.37 -7.07
C ARG A 142 19.81 -4.62 -6.82
N SER A 143 21.13 -4.54 -6.99
CA SER A 143 22.03 -5.66 -6.70
C SER A 143 21.88 -6.14 -5.26
N ARG A 144 21.75 -5.22 -4.32
CA ARG A 144 21.51 -5.53 -2.91
C ARG A 144 20.17 -6.21 -2.67
N LEU A 145 19.10 -5.72 -3.34
CA LEU A 145 17.78 -6.32 -3.28
C LEU A 145 17.80 -7.76 -3.79
N TRP A 146 18.25 -7.99 -5.03
CA TRP A 146 18.23 -9.31 -5.65
C TRP A 146 19.14 -10.33 -4.92
N ARG A 147 20.34 -9.92 -4.54
CA ARG A 147 21.24 -10.77 -3.73
C ARG A 147 20.63 -11.07 -2.35
N GLY A 148 19.93 -10.13 -1.75
CA GLY A 148 19.22 -10.33 -0.50
C GLY A 148 18.05 -11.31 -0.60
N LEU A 149 17.52 -11.52 -1.81
CA LEU A 149 16.48 -12.51 -2.12
C LEU A 149 17.06 -13.90 -2.47
N GLY A 150 18.39 -14.07 -2.48
CA GLY A 150 19.06 -15.33 -2.77
C GLY A 150 19.64 -15.45 -4.19
N PHE A 151 19.37 -14.49 -5.08
CA PHE A 151 19.92 -14.52 -6.44
C PHE A 151 21.44 -14.38 -6.45
N ARG A 152 22.11 -15.21 -7.24
CA ARG A 152 23.56 -15.22 -7.42
C ARG A 152 23.90 -14.71 -8.81
N PHE A 153 24.78 -13.73 -8.87
CA PHE A 153 25.28 -13.16 -10.12
C PHE A 153 26.74 -13.56 -10.28
N PRO A 154 27.12 -14.28 -11.34
CA PRO A 154 28.52 -14.58 -11.63
C PRO A 154 29.35 -13.28 -11.75
N PRO A 155 30.64 -13.32 -11.47
CA PRO A 155 31.51 -12.17 -11.62
C PRO A 155 31.47 -11.61 -13.06
N GLY A 156 31.18 -10.33 -13.20
CA GLY A 156 31.10 -9.64 -14.51
C GLY A 156 29.78 -9.87 -15.27
N GLU A 157 28.86 -10.65 -14.76
CA GLU A 157 27.55 -10.87 -15.40
C GLU A 157 26.46 -10.01 -14.76
N THR A 158 25.56 -9.54 -15.61
CA THR A 158 24.34 -8.81 -15.22
C THR A 158 23.15 -9.73 -15.01
N SER A 159 23.23 -10.96 -15.52
CA SER A 159 22.21 -12.00 -15.37
C SER A 159 22.48 -12.90 -14.17
N SER A 160 21.44 -13.21 -13.41
CA SER A 160 21.55 -14.14 -12.29
C SER A 160 21.56 -15.59 -12.76
N MET A 161 22.07 -16.47 -11.90
CA MET A 161 21.79 -17.91 -12.02
C MET A 161 20.33 -18.18 -11.65
N PRO A 162 19.68 -19.19 -12.27
CA PRO A 162 18.37 -19.65 -11.80
C PRO A 162 18.52 -20.24 -10.39
N LEU A 163 17.44 -20.15 -9.60
CA LEU A 163 17.36 -20.74 -8.27
C LEU A 163 16.01 -21.43 -8.11
N ARG A 164 15.87 -22.26 -7.08
CA ARG A 164 14.60 -22.92 -6.77
C ARG A 164 13.71 -22.02 -5.93
N ALA A 165 12.39 -22.24 -5.98
CA ALA A 165 11.44 -21.46 -5.20
C ALA A 165 11.69 -21.51 -3.69
N ASP A 166 12.14 -22.67 -3.17
CA ASP A 166 12.50 -22.88 -1.75
C ASP A 166 13.81 -22.18 -1.34
N GLU A 167 14.69 -21.88 -2.29
CA GLU A 167 15.96 -21.17 -2.04
C GLU A 167 15.79 -19.64 -1.95
N LEU A 168 14.63 -19.11 -2.41
CA LEU A 168 14.35 -17.68 -2.28
C LEU A 168 14.36 -17.26 -0.80
N GLN A 169 14.94 -16.12 -0.52
CA GLN A 169 15.03 -15.55 0.83
C GLN A 169 14.07 -14.36 0.97
N LEU A 170 13.52 -14.20 2.15
CA LEU A 170 12.77 -12.99 2.45
C LEU A 170 13.72 -11.79 2.54
N PRO A 171 13.32 -10.61 2.01
CA PRO A 171 14.16 -9.42 2.07
C PRO A 171 14.49 -9.06 3.51
N ARG A 172 15.78 -8.88 3.80
CA ARG A 172 16.29 -8.50 5.11
C ARG A 172 16.14 -7.00 5.33
N GLY A 173 15.36 -6.61 6.31
CA GLY A 173 15.31 -5.24 6.85
C GLY A 173 14.34 -4.26 6.16
N ARG A 174 14.00 -3.20 6.89
CA ARG A 174 13.21 -2.00 6.51
C ARG A 174 11.71 -2.13 6.21
N CYS A 175 11.11 -3.33 6.22
CA CYS A 175 9.64 -3.38 6.26
C CYS A 175 9.09 -2.89 7.62
N SER A 176 9.92 -2.82 8.65
CA SER A 176 9.54 -2.38 10.00
C SER A 176 9.11 -0.92 10.11
N THR A 177 9.41 -0.09 9.12
CA THR A 177 8.98 1.32 9.08
C THR A 177 7.62 1.50 8.40
N LEU A 178 7.13 0.48 7.69
CA LEU A 178 5.83 0.51 7.06
C LEU A 178 4.76 0.05 8.04
N ARG A 179 3.70 0.81 8.15
CA ARG A 179 2.46 0.30 8.74
C ARG A 179 1.68 -0.37 7.61
N VAL A 180 1.45 -1.67 7.76
CA VAL A 180 0.70 -2.49 6.81
C VAL A 180 -0.50 -3.05 7.51
N GLU A 181 -1.67 -2.79 6.97
CA GLU A 181 -2.92 -3.30 7.52
C GLU A 181 -3.86 -3.76 6.41
N PRO A 182 -4.69 -4.80 6.64
CA PRO A 182 -5.73 -5.17 5.69
C PRO A 182 -6.66 -3.99 5.44
N LEU A 183 -7.00 -3.71 4.17
CA LEU A 183 -7.82 -2.55 3.80
C LEU A 183 -9.16 -2.54 4.52
N VAL A 184 -9.79 -3.71 4.68
CA VAL A 184 -11.06 -3.86 5.41
C VAL A 184 -10.93 -3.40 6.87
N SER A 185 -9.81 -3.72 7.52
CA SER A 185 -9.55 -3.28 8.90
C SER A 185 -9.34 -1.76 8.98
N ALA A 186 -8.60 -1.20 8.02
CA ALA A 186 -8.40 0.25 7.95
C ALA A 186 -9.71 1.02 7.73
N VAL A 187 -10.57 0.52 6.84
CA VAL A 187 -11.90 1.11 6.60
C VAL A 187 -12.76 1.07 7.85
N ARG A 188 -12.82 -0.06 8.55
CA ARG A 188 -13.56 -0.16 9.82
C ARG A 188 -13.07 0.82 10.87
N GLN A 189 -11.76 0.98 11.02
CA GLN A 189 -11.20 1.96 11.96
C GLN A 189 -11.60 3.40 11.58
N LEU A 190 -11.63 3.72 10.29
CA LEU A 190 -12.09 5.02 9.82
C LEU A 190 -13.58 5.26 10.11
N GLU A 191 -14.43 4.25 9.89
CA GLU A 191 -15.85 4.31 10.21
C GLU A 191 -16.09 4.54 11.70
N ASP A 192 -15.36 3.82 12.58
CA ASP A 192 -15.48 3.98 14.02
C ASP A 192 -14.99 5.38 14.47
N CYS A 193 -13.89 5.85 13.88
CA CYS A 193 -13.37 7.20 14.13
C CYS A 193 -14.37 8.28 13.71
N TYR A 194 -14.97 8.12 12.53
CA TYR A 194 -15.98 9.04 12.01
C TYR A 194 -17.23 9.07 12.90
N ARG A 195 -17.70 7.90 13.33
CA ARG A 195 -18.83 7.79 14.29
C ARG A 195 -18.51 8.52 15.59
N GLY A 196 -17.33 8.30 16.15
CA GLY A 196 -16.90 8.99 17.39
C GLY A 196 -16.79 10.52 17.22
N LEU A 197 -16.40 11.00 16.05
CA LEU A 197 -16.39 12.44 15.74
C LEU A 197 -17.82 13.00 15.64
N GLN A 198 -18.73 12.30 15.00
CA GLN A 198 -20.13 12.69 14.93
C GLN A 198 -20.77 12.81 16.33
N GLU A 199 -20.54 11.83 17.20
CA GLU A 199 -21.01 11.87 18.58
C GLU A 199 -20.47 13.07 19.35
N LYS A 200 -19.17 13.40 19.18
CA LYS A 200 -18.57 14.60 19.78
C LYS A 200 -19.19 15.89 19.26
N ILE A 201 -19.47 15.98 17.97
CA ILE A 201 -20.16 17.13 17.37
C ILE A 201 -21.53 17.32 18.02
N VAL A 202 -22.34 16.26 18.12
CA VAL A 202 -23.66 16.33 18.75
C VAL A 202 -23.56 16.77 20.22
N GLN A 203 -22.59 16.26 20.97
CA GLN A 203 -22.35 16.67 22.36
C GLN A 203 -21.96 18.15 22.46
N LEU A 204 -21.07 18.62 21.58
CA LEU A 204 -20.66 20.04 21.55
C LEU A 204 -21.81 20.98 21.19
N GLU A 205 -22.62 20.59 20.22
CA GLU A 205 -23.83 21.34 19.87
C GLU A 205 -24.83 21.38 21.04
N GLY A 206 -25.01 20.27 21.75
CA GLY A 206 -25.85 20.23 22.96
C GLY A 206 -25.34 21.18 24.04
N LYS A 207 -24.03 21.16 24.34
CA LYS A 207 -23.39 22.09 25.27
C LYS A 207 -23.55 23.54 24.83
N LYS A 208 -23.35 23.84 23.55
CA LYS A 208 -23.55 25.18 23.00
C LYS A 208 -25.00 25.68 23.15
N ARG A 209 -26.00 24.81 22.92
CA ARG A 209 -27.42 25.14 23.12
C ARG A 209 -27.71 25.44 24.60
N SER A 210 -27.23 24.60 25.51
CA SER A 210 -27.39 24.80 26.98
C SER A 210 -26.73 26.10 27.43
N GLN A 211 -25.51 26.40 26.98
CA GLN A 211 -24.83 27.67 27.29
C GLN A 211 -25.63 28.86 26.76
N LYS A 212 -26.14 28.79 25.52
CA LYS A 212 -26.96 29.85 24.96
C LYS A 212 -28.24 30.10 25.78
N GLN A 213 -28.90 29.00 26.20
CA GLN A 213 -30.09 29.09 27.06
C GLN A 213 -29.75 29.73 28.43
N LEU A 214 -28.61 29.35 29.01
CA LEU A 214 -28.14 29.94 30.26
C LEU A 214 -27.89 31.46 30.10
N ILE A 215 -27.16 31.87 29.08
CA ILE A 215 -26.90 33.28 28.76
C ILE A 215 -28.21 34.04 28.58
N THR A 216 -29.15 33.50 27.78
CA THR A 216 -30.46 34.13 27.61
C THR A 216 -31.23 34.24 28.91
N SER A 217 -31.19 33.22 29.78
CA SER A 217 -31.85 33.23 31.08
C SER A 217 -31.22 34.28 32.03
N LEU A 218 -29.90 34.45 31.97
CA LEU A 218 -29.18 35.45 32.73
C LEU A 218 -29.50 36.87 32.26
N GLN A 219 -29.55 37.09 30.95
CA GLN A 219 -29.90 38.39 30.35
C GLN A 219 -31.32 38.83 30.68
N ASN A 220 -32.26 37.88 30.82
CA ASN A 220 -33.64 38.14 31.16
C ASN A 220 -33.89 38.38 32.67
N ARG A 221 -32.86 38.25 33.51
CA ARG A 221 -33.00 38.57 34.96
C ARG A 221 -32.99 40.06 35.19
N PRO A 222 -33.91 40.61 36.01
CA PRO A 222 -34.04 42.05 36.22
C PRO A 222 -32.75 42.71 36.75
N PHE A 223 -31.91 41.96 37.48
CA PHE A 223 -30.62 42.47 37.98
C PHE A 223 -29.55 42.63 36.88
N TYR A 224 -29.64 41.91 35.75
CA TYR A 224 -28.67 42.02 34.68
C TYR A 224 -28.70 43.41 34.02
N HIS A 225 -29.88 43.95 33.81
CA HIS A 225 -30.08 45.29 33.26
C HIS A 225 -29.59 46.39 34.18
N LEU A 226 -29.64 46.16 35.51
CA LEU A 226 -29.14 47.12 36.48
C LEU A 226 -27.60 47.22 36.51
N LEU A 227 -26.90 46.09 36.30
CA LEU A 227 -25.43 46.05 36.26
C LEU A 227 -24.88 46.68 34.98
N HIS A 228 -25.51 46.44 33.83
CA HIS A 228 -25.08 47.03 32.58
C HIS A 228 -25.45 48.52 32.40
N ARG A 229 -26.44 49.03 33.14
CA ARG A 229 -26.82 50.47 33.12
C ARG A 229 -25.80 51.35 33.86
N LYS A 230 -24.97 50.79 34.77
CA LYS A 230 -23.92 51.52 35.49
C LYS A 230 -22.55 51.55 34.80
N GLY A 231 -22.34 50.76 33.74
CA GLY A 231 -21.07 50.69 32.99
C GLY A 231 -20.97 51.64 31.80
N GLY A 232 -22.00 52.46 31.53
CA GLY A 232 -22.10 53.28 30.32
C GLY A 232 -21.74 54.77 30.45
N GLN A 233 -21.14 55.18 31.56
CA GLN A 233 -20.59 56.55 31.69
C GLN A 233 -19.15 56.48 32.18
N LEU A 234 -18.24 56.22 31.23
CA LEU A 234 -16.87 56.70 31.38
C LEU A 234 -16.93 58.24 31.16
N PRO A 235 -16.40 59.06 32.08
CA PRO A 235 -16.32 60.50 31.85
C PRO A 235 -15.35 60.76 30.72
N ASP A 236 -15.78 61.61 29.76
CA ASP A 236 -14.91 62.23 28.77
C ASP A 236 -13.80 62.96 29.51
N GLU A 237 -12.61 62.39 29.57
CA GLU A 237 -11.41 63.16 29.91
C GLU A 237 -11.07 64.03 28.68
N LYS A 238 -11.51 65.25 28.76
CA LYS A 238 -10.91 66.34 27.99
C LYS A 238 -9.53 66.67 28.61
N CYS A 239 -8.49 66.42 27.82
CA CYS A 239 -7.28 67.20 27.73
C CYS A 239 -6.66 67.05 26.35
#